data_0c038f74ff2cbfc07409016d23870b9c
#
_entry.id   0c038f74ff2cbfc07409016d23870b9c
#
_cell.length_a   1.000
_cell.length_b   1.000
_cell.length_c   1.000
_cell.angle_alpha   90.00
_cell.angle_beta   90.00
_cell.angle_gamma   90.00
#
_symmetry.space_group_name_H-M   'P 1'
#
loop_
_entity.id
_entity.type
_entity.pdbx_description
1 polymer ?
#
loop_
_entity_poly.entity_id
_entity_poly.type
_entity_poly.pdbx_seq_one_letter_code
_entity_poly.pdbx_strand_id
1 'polypeptide(L)'
;MEYKTAKRMEYLPFSGIRAVMEKATKMQQAGEKVIHLEIGRPDFDTPKKIKDAAYESLNAGHVFYTSNYGTPALRKEIAKWENEHHNVNYETSEVLVTVGVGEATYASMAAFLEEGDEVLVPNPVWLNYIHVPSSLGATPVTYSLKEENDYQIDFEELESKITEKTKMIVVVNPSNPTGGIFSRKTLKKLSEIAIRNDLLVVSDEIYSQLVYDGAEHVSIASIPGMKERTITLGGFSKAYSMTGWRL
;
A
#
# COMPACT_ATOMS: atom_id res chain seq x y z
N MET A 1 -8.41 38.30 -3.95
CA MET A 1 -9.00 37.34 -4.91
C MET A 1 -9.00 36.00 -4.20
N GLU A 2 -10.16 35.42 -3.96
CA GLU A 2 -10.27 34.12 -3.25
C GLU A 2 -10.42 33.05 -4.32
N TYR A 3 -9.46 32.13 -4.38
CA TYR A 3 -9.49 31.01 -5.31
C TYR A 3 -10.35 29.88 -4.73
N LYS A 4 -11.33 29.39 -5.49
CA LYS A 4 -12.10 28.20 -5.12
C LYS A 4 -11.32 26.94 -5.44
N THR A 5 -11.21 26.05 -4.45
CA THR A 5 -10.66 24.70 -4.66
C THR A 5 -11.61 23.85 -5.52
N ALA A 6 -11.10 22.82 -6.16
CA ALA A 6 -11.93 21.86 -6.88
C ALA A 6 -12.87 21.12 -5.90
N LYS A 7 -14.10 20.81 -6.32
CA LYS A 7 -15.11 20.12 -5.48
C LYS A 7 -14.58 18.83 -4.83
N ARG A 8 -13.73 18.07 -5.53
CA ARG A 8 -13.12 16.83 -4.99
C ARG A 8 -12.31 17.05 -3.71
N MET A 9 -11.86 18.29 -3.43
CA MET A 9 -11.13 18.59 -2.19
C MET A 9 -12.04 18.56 -0.95
N GLU A 10 -13.34 18.64 -1.12
CA GLU A 10 -14.32 18.51 -0.04
C GLU A 10 -14.38 17.08 0.53
N TYR A 11 -13.99 16.09 -0.29
CA TYR A 11 -13.92 14.66 0.09
C TYR A 11 -12.58 14.25 0.69
N LEU A 12 -11.61 15.18 0.79
CA LEU A 12 -10.26 14.92 1.27
C LEU A 12 -10.01 15.66 2.60
N PRO A 13 -10.55 15.16 3.71
CA PRO A 13 -10.36 15.81 5.01
C PRO A 13 -8.89 15.77 5.43
N PHE A 14 -8.49 16.75 6.22
CA PHE A 14 -7.14 16.78 6.78
C PHE A 14 -6.90 15.54 7.66
N SER A 15 -5.71 14.94 7.53
CA SER A 15 -5.38 13.73 8.28
C SER A 15 -5.39 13.97 9.79
N GLY A 16 -6.25 13.26 10.53
CA GLY A 16 -6.30 13.29 11.99
C GLY A 16 -4.95 12.91 12.64
N ILE A 17 -4.20 11.99 12.03
CA ILE A 17 -2.85 11.59 12.48
C ILE A 17 -1.89 12.78 12.46
N ARG A 18 -1.94 13.62 11.42
CA ARG A 18 -1.11 14.83 11.33
C ARG A 18 -1.49 15.86 12.39
N ALA A 19 -2.77 16.03 12.69
CA ALA A 19 -3.23 16.91 13.76
C ALA A 19 -2.71 16.46 15.13
N VAL A 20 -2.70 15.14 15.41
CA VAL A 20 -2.11 14.58 16.64
C VAL A 20 -0.60 14.84 16.67
N MET A 21 0.10 14.57 15.57
CA MET A 21 1.55 14.83 15.46
C MET A 21 1.91 16.30 15.72
N GLU A 22 1.15 17.24 15.14
CA GLU A 22 1.38 18.68 15.36
C GLU A 22 1.16 19.06 16.83
N LYS A 23 0.14 18.51 17.48
CA LYS A 23 -0.10 18.70 18.91
C LYS A 23 1.05 18.16 19.75
N ALA A 24 1.48 16.93 19.50
CA ALA A 24 2.60 16.28 20.17
C ALA A 24 3.90 17.11 20.02
N THR A 25 4.17 17.59 18.81
CA THR A 25 5.34 18.45 18.52
C THR A 25 5.29 19.75 19.31
N LYS A 26 4.13 20.42 19.41
CA LYS A 26 3.96 21.64 20.21
C LYS A 26 4.21 21.40 21.69
N MET A 27 3.71 20.30 22.25
CA MET A 27 3.95 19.90 23.65
C MET A 27 5.44 19.66 23.91
N GLN A 28 6.11 18.96 22.99
CA GLN A 28 7.55 18.72 23.09
C GLN A 28 8.37 20.02 23.03
N GLN A 29 8.00 20.96 22.15
CA GLN A 29 8.62 22.29 22.08
C GLN A 29 8.39 23.12 23.36
N ALA A 30 7.28 22.89 24.07
CA ALA A 30 6.99 23.47 25.36
C ALA A 30 7.77 22.82 26.53
N GLY A 31 8.62 21.83 26.26
CA GLY A 31 9.43 21.12 27.24
C GLY A 31 8.78 19.89 27.87
N GLU A 32 7.61 19.49 27.40
CA GLU A 32 6.94 18.27 27.86
C GLU A 32 7.60 17.02 27.30
N LYS A 33 7.68 15.97 28.10
CA LYS A 33 8.15 14.65 27.65
C LYS A 33 7.00 13.92 26.94
N VAL A 34 7.06 13.81 25.61
CA VAL A 34 6.06 13.17 24.79
C VAL A 34 6.59 11.86 24.23
N ILE A 35 5.80 10.79 24.31
CA ILE A 35 6.05 9.51 23.63
C ILE A 35 5.21 9.51 22.34
N HIS A 36 5.91 9.46 21.21
CA HIS A 36 5.29 9.49 19.88
C HIS A 36 4.91 8.08 19.42
N LEU A 37 3.62 7.82 19.25
CA LEU A 37 3.06 6.56 18.71
C LEU A 37 2.09 6.79 17.54
N GLU A 38 1.93 8.06 17.12
CA GLU A 38 0.98 8.45 16.06
C GLU A 38 1.46 8.14 14.65
N ILE A 39 2.78 7.97 14.46
CA ILE A 39 3.34 7.61 13.14
C ILE A 39 4.15 6.33 13.26
N GLY A 40 3.70 5.30 12.53
CA GLY A 40 4.42 4.04 12.40
C GLY A 40 5.64 4.21 11.47
N ARG A 41 6.81 4.48 12.04
CA ARG A 41 8.08 4.42 11.31
C ARG A 41 9.03 3.45 12.03
N PRO A 42 9.96 2.79 11.31
CA PRO A 42 11.04 2.06 11.97
C PRO A 42 11.81 2.97 12.94
N ASP A 43 12.23 2.43 14.06
CA ASP A 43 12.95 3.14 15.13
C ASP A 43 14.48 3.05 14.99
N PHE A 44 14.97 2.35 13.98
CA PHE A 44 16.37 2.24 13.60
C PHE A 44 16.65 2.95 12.26
N ASP A 45 17.92 3.27 12.04
CA ASP A 45 18.38 3.99 10.85
C ASP A 45 18.44 3.08 9.63
N THR A 46 18.41 3.66 8.43
CA THR A 46 18.70 2.95 7.19
C THR A 46 20.08 2.25 7.30
N PRO A 47 20.20 0.96 6.96
CA PRO A 47 21.46 0.23 7.03
C PRO A 47 22.61 0.95 6.33
N LYS A 48 23.79 0.96 6.99
CA LYS A 48 24.97 1.67 6.48
C LYS A 48 25.32 1.30 5.04
N LYS A 49 25.23 0.03 4.68
CA LYS A 49 25.51 -0.43 3.30
C LYS A 49 24.65 0.24 2.25
N ILE A 50 23.37 0.51 2.56
CA ILE A 50 22.44 1.20 1.64
C ILE A 50 22.85 2.65 1.48
N LYS A 51 23.18 3.32 2.60
CA LYS A 51 23.66 4.72 2.57
C LYS A 51 24.98 4.84 1.80
N ASP A 52 25.95 3.95 2.04
CA ASP A 52 27.23 3.93 1.35
C ASP A 52 27.04 3.76 -0.16
N ALA A 53 26.21 2.80 -0.58
CA ALA A 53 25.91 2.59 -2.01
C ALA A 53 25.29 3.82 -2.68
N ALA A 54 24.43 4.56 -1.97
CA ALA A 54 23.88 5.82 -2.48
C ALA A 54 24.95 6.89 -2.64
N TYR A 55 25.86 7.05 -1.68
CA TYR A 55 27.00 7.96 -1.78
C TYR A 55 27.92 7.59 -2.94
N GLU A 56 28.24 6.32 -3.11
CA GLU A 56 29.05 5.83 -4.22
C GLU A 56 28.39 6.11 -5.56
N SER A 57 27.08 5.89 -5.67
CA SER A 57 26.30 6.18 -6.89
C SER A 57 26.31 7.67 -7.23
N LEU A 58 26.10 8.54 -6.25
CA LEU A 58 26.17 9.99 -6.45
C LEU A 58 27.57 10.44 -6.90
N ASN A 59 28.62 9.94 -6.23
CA ASN A 59 30.01 10.26 -6.57
C ASN A 59 30.41 9.73 -7.96
N ALA A 60 29.82 8.63 -8.42
CA ALA A 60 30.00 8.09 -9.75
C ALA A 60 29.23 8.89 -10.84
N GLY A 61 28.49 9.93 -10.46
CA GLY A 61 27.75 10.78 -11.39
C GLY A 61 26.40 10.24 -11.86
N HIS A 62 25.80 9.29 -11.14
CA HIS A 62 24.46 8.79 -11.44
C HIS A 62 23.38 9.78 -10.96
N VAL A 63 23.31 10.95 -11.61
CA VAL A 63 22.46 12.08 -11.21
C VAL A 63 21.52 12.57 -12.32
N PHE A 64 21.46 11.85 -13.43
CA PHE A 64 20.64 12.21 -14.58
C PHE A 64 19.30 11.46 -14.59
N TYR A 65 18.42 11.90 -15.50
CA TYR A 65 17.14 11.22 -15.74
C TYR A 65 17.34 9.75 -16.07
N THR A 66 16.44 8.94 -15.53
CA THR A 66 16.34 7.52 -15.84
C THR A 66 15.07 7.24 -16.64
N SER A 67 14.81 5.97 -16.96
CA SER A 67 13.53 5.57 -17.53
C SER A 67 12.38 5.90 -16.54
N ASN A 68 11.22 6.31 -17.06
CA ASN A 68 10.01 6.54 -16.28
C ASN A 68 9.53 5.28 -15.53
N TYR A 69 9.97 4.11 -15.96
CA TYR A 69 9.69 2.84 -15.28
C TYR A 69 10.68 2.52 -14.14
N GLY A 70 11.71 3.35 -13.96
CA GLY A 70 12.85 3.06 -13.09
C GLY A 70 14.02 2.40 -13.85
N THR A 71 15.18 2.31 -13.19
CA THR A 71 16.37 1.71 -13.82
C THR A 71 16.15 0.22 -14.09
N PRO A 72 16.60 -0.31 -15.24
CA PRO A 72 16.45 -1.75 -15.54
C PRO A 72 17.07 -2.66 -14.48
N ALA A 73 18.20 -2.24 -13.90
CA ALA A 73 18.87 -3.00 -12.84
C ALA A 73 18.00 -3.15 -11.59
N LEU A 74 17.41 -2.05 -11.11
CA LEU A 74 16.53 -2.06 -9.93
C LEU A 74 15.27 -2.90 -10.20
N ARG A 75 14.62 -2.71 -11.36
CA ARG A 75 13.43 -3.46 -11.74
C ARG A 75 13.69 -4.96 -11.82
N LYS A 76 14.87 -5.36 -12.34
CA LYS A 76 15.29 -6.76 -12.40
C LYS A 76 15.45 -7.36 -11.00
N GLU A 77 16.12 -6.64 -10.08
CA GLU A 77 16.30 -7.10 -8.72
C GLU A 77 14.97 -7.16 -7.94
N ILE A 78 14.05 -6.23 -8.17
CA ILE A 78 12.70 -6.29 -7.58
C ILE A 78 11.95 -7.53 -8.08
N ALA A 79 11.88 -7.74 -9.40
CA ALA A 79 11.22 -8.93 -9.96
C ALA A 79 11.82 -10.23 -9.43
N LYS A 80 13.16 -10.30 -9.38
CA LYS A 80 13.86 -11.46 -8.82
C LYS A 80 13.49 -11.68 -7.37
N TRP A 81 13.53 -10.63 -6.54
CA TRP A 81 13.23 -10.72 -5.11
C TRP A 81 11.80 -11.20 -4.86
N GLU A 82 10.81 -10.63 -5.57
CA GLU A 82 9.40 -11.01 -5.48
C GLU A 82 9.19 -12.49 -5.88
N ASN A 83 9.86 -12.94 -6.94
CA ASN A 83 9.77 -14.31 -7.41
C ASN A 83 10.36 -15.30 -6.39
N GLU A 84 11.51 -14.97 -5.79
CA GLU A 84 12.19 -15.82 -4.83
C GLU A 84 11.48 -15.90 -3.47
N HIS A 85 10.84 -14.79 -3.02
CA HIS A 85 10.28 -14.72 -1.67
C HIS A 85 8.76 -14.89 -1.63
N HIS A 86 8.06 -14.49 -2.68
CA HIS A 86 6.59 -14.52 -2.72
C HIS A 86 6.03 -15.54 -3.71
N ASN A 87 6.90 -16.30 -4.39
CA ASN A 87 6.52 -17.34 -5.35
C ASN A 87 5.53 -16.83 -6.42
N VAL A 88 5.74 -15.60 -6.87
CA VAL A 88 5.10 -15.02 -8.05
C VAL A 88 5.98 -15.28 -9.28
N ASN A 89 5.65 -14.87 -10.45
CA ASN A 89 6.50 -15.06 -11.64
C ASN A 89 6.50 -13.78 -12.45
N TYR A 90 7.02 -12.69 -11.84
CA TYR A 90 7.10 -11.40 -12.49
C TYR A 90 8.29 -11.29 -13.43
N GLU A 91 8.04 -10.70 -14.60
CA GLU A 91 9.08 -10.26 -15.53
C GLU A 91 9.55 -8.84 -15.17
N THR A 92 10.78 -8.50 -15.54
CA THR A 92 11.30 -7.12 -15.34
C THR A 92 10.41 -6.05 -15.99
N SER A 93 9.74 -6.40 -17.08
CA SER A 93 8.80 -5.52 -17.79
C SER A 93 7.53 -5.21 -17.00
N GLU A 94 7.17 -6.05 -16.04
CA GLU A 94 5.98 -5.91 -15.19
C GLU A 94 6.23 -5.06 -13.93
N VAL A 95 7.46 -4.57 -13.74
CA VAL A 95 7.85 -3.75 -12.58
C VAL A 95 7.90 -2.27 -12.94
N LEU A 96 7.21 -1.44 -12.17
CA LEU A 96 7.25 0.01 -12.22
C LEU A 96 7.74 0.56 -10.87
N VAL A 97 8.75 1.42 -10.90
CA VAL A 97 9.28 2.09 -9.71
C VAL A 97 8.59 3.44 -9.53
N THR A 98 8.11 3.71 -8.34
CA THR A 98 7.35 4.93 -7.98
C THR A 98 7.97 5.64 -6.79
N VAL A 99 7.52 6.87 -6.51
CA VAL A 99 7.93 7.66 -5.33
C VAL A 99 7.21 7.11 -4.08
N GLY A 100 7.54 5.88 -3.72
CA GLY A 100 6.93 5.10 -2.64
C GLY A 100 5.50 4.64 -2.94
N VAL A 101 4.93 3.81 -2.05
CA VAL A 101 3.59 3.21 -2.19
C VAL A 101 2.47 4.25 -2.36
N GLY A 102 2.67 5.49 -1.89
CA GLY A 102 1.67 6.55 -2.06
C GLY A 102 1.41 6.90 -3.52
N GLU A 103 2.46 7.04 -4.33
CA GLU A 103 2.33 7.23 -5.78
C GLU A 103 1.83 5.97 -6.48
N ALA A 104 2.34 4.79 -6.08
CA ALA A 104 1.88 3.51 -6.61
C ALA A 104 0.37 3.33 -6.43
N THR A 105 -0.17 3.66 -5.25
CA THR A 105 -1.62 3.64 -4.96
C THR A 105 -2.38 4.57 -5.90
N TYR A 106 -1.91 5.82 -6.03
CA TYR A 106 -2.58 6.79 -6.90
C TYR A 106 -2.54 6.36 -8.37
N ALA A 107 -1.36 5.99 -8.87
CA ALA A 107 -1.19 5.59 -10.27
C ALA A 107 -2.01 4.35 -10.62
N SER A 108 -2.02 3.33 -9.73
CA SER A 108 -2.81 2.12 -9.92
C SER A 108 -4.30 2.42 -10.00
N MET A 109 -4.82 3.24 -9.11
CA MET A 109 -6.23 3.58 -9.09
C MET A 109 -6.62 4.50 -10.25
N ALA A 110 -5.79 5.52 -10.55
CA ALA A 110 -6.05 6.44 -11.64
C ALA A 110 -6.02 5.80 -13.03
N ALA A 111 -5.31 4.67 -13.18
CA ALA A 111 -5.25 3.94 -14.43
C ALA A 111 -6.52 3.13 -14.73
N PHE A 112 -7.32 2.76 -13.71
CA PHE A 112 -8.41 1.80 -13.85
C PHE A 112 -9.77 2.28 -13.34
N LEU A 113 -9.82 3.39 -12.57
CA LEU A 113 -11.05 3.89 -11.98
C LEU A 113 -11.54 5.16 -12.68
N GLU A 114 -12.84 5.23 -12.87
CA GLU A 114 -13.57 6.38 -13.38
C GLU A 114 -14.65 6.84 -12.39
N GLU A 115 -15.24 8.00 -12.68
CA GLU A 115 -16.38 8.53 -11.90
C GLU A 115 -17.55 7.53 -11.92
N GLY A 116 -18.01 7.17 -10.73
CA GLY A 116 -19.12 6.24 -10.53
C GLY A 116 -18.72 4.79 -10.30
N ASP A 117 -17.45 4.43 -10.48
CA ASP A 117 -16.93 3.12 -10.10
C ASP A 117 -16.89 2.92 -8.60
N GLU A 118 -16.90 1.67 -8.16
CA GLU A 118 -16.78 1.28 -6.76
C GLU A 118 -15.50 0.50 -6.52
N VAL A 119 -14.86 0.78 -5.36
CA VAL A 119 -13.68 0.09 -4.87
C VAL A 119 -13.96 -0.48 -3.49
N LEU A 120 -13.84 -1.79 -3.33
CA LEU A 120 -13.92 -2.43 -2.02
C LEU A 120 -12.62 -2.16 -1.25
N VAL A 121 -12.73 -1.61 -0.05
CA VAL A 121 -11.59 -1.29 0.81
C VAL A 121 -11.79 -1.82 2.22
N PRO A 122 -10.74 -2.36 2.88
CA PRO A 122 -10.89 -2.82 4.26
C PRO A 122 -11.14 -1.65 5.22
N ASN A 123 -11.80 -1.91 6.34
CA ASN A 123 -11.99 -0.94 7.41
C ASN A 123 -11.74 -1.61 8.77
N PRO A 124 -10.73 -1.16 9.56
CA PRO A 124 -9.89 0.03 9.30
C PRO A 124 -8.82 -0.19 8.23
N VAL A 125 -8.34 0.93 7.62
CA VAL A 125 -7.29 0.91 6.60
C VAL A 125 -6.51 2.24 6.58
N TRP A 126 -5.35 2.24 5.96
CA TRP A 126 -4.63 3.48 5.65
C TRP A 126 -5.48 4.38 4.74
N LEU A 127 -5.67 5.64 5.19
CA LEU A 127 -6.65 6.58 4.62
C LEU A 127 -6.50 6.86 3.12
N ASN A 128 -5.31 6.63 2.54
CA ASN A 128 -5.14 6.82 1.10
C ASN A 128 -6.03 5.89 0.27
N TYR A 129 -6.36 4.71 0.78
CA TYR A 129 -7.29 3.79 0.10
C TYR A 129 -8.75 4.26 0.10
N ILE A 130 -9.07 5.25 0.94
CA ILE A 130 -10.37 5.96 0.91
C ILE A 130 -10.25 7.24 0.07
N HIS A 131 -9.18 8.02 0.28
CA HIS A 131 -9.05 9.35 -0.30
C HIS A 131 -8.72 9.32 -1.79
N VAL A 132 -7.89 8.39 -2.24
CA VAL A 132 -7.49 8.33 -3.66
C VAL A 132 -8.68 8.03 -4.56
N PRO A 133 -9.45 6.93 -4.37
CA PRO A 133 -10.64 6.70 -5.21
C PRO A 133 -11.65 7.85 -5.13
N SER A 134 -11.91 8.41 -3.94
CA SER A 134 -12.79 9.56 -3.79
C SER A 134 -12.32 10.77 -4.60
N SER A 135 -11.01 11.02 -4.69
CA SER A 135 -10.43 12.11 -5.49
C SER A 135 -10.57 11.91 -6.99
N LEU A 136 -10.73 10.66 -7.42
CA LEU A 136 -10.95 10.25 -8.82
C LEU A 136 -12.44 10.18 -9.19
N GLY A 137 -13.37 10.43 -8.24
CA GLY A 137 -14.81 10.33 -8.45
C GLY A 137 -15.37 8.92 -8.25
N ALA A 138 -14.52 7.95 -7.88
CA ALA A 138 -14.96 6.62 -7.53
C ALA A 138 -15.41 6.56 -6.05
N THR A 139 -16.24 5.57 -5.72
CA THR A 139 -16.80 5.39 -4.39
C THR A 139 -16.06 4.28 -3.63
N PRO A 140 -15.33 4.59 -2.54
CA PRO A 140 -14.81 3.56 -1.66
C PRO A 140 -15.94 2.92 -0.86
N VAL A 141 -16.15 1.63 -1.02
CA VAL A 141 -17.13 0.81 -0.30
C VAL A 141 -16.36 -0.04 0.72
N THR A 142 -16.62 0.17 2.03
CA THR A 142 -15.83 -0.48 3.06
C THR A 142 -16.37 -1.85 3.43
N TYR A 143 -15.47 -2.84 3.63
CA TYR A 143 -15.75 -4.11 4.29
C TYR A 143 -15.00 -4.20 5.62
N SER A 144 -15.64 -4.82 6.63
CA SER A 144 -15.15 -4.76 8.01
C SER A 144 -14.06 -5.78 8.30
N LEU A 145 -13.03 -5.33 9.02
CA LEU A 145 -12.05 -6.16 9.69
C LEU A 145 -12.26 -5.97 11.20
N LYS A 146 -12.97 -6.89 11.86
CA LYS A 146 -13.38 -6.75 13.25
C LYS A 146 -12.40 -7.46 14.19
N GLU A 147 -12.16 -6.85 15.36
CA GLU A 147 -11.29 -7.41 16.40
C GLU A 147 -11.79 -8.77 16.88
N GLU A 148 -13.11 -8.94 17.02
CA GLU A 148 -13.75 -10.18 17.46
C GLU A 148 -13.50 -11.38 16.52
N ASN A 149 -13.06 -11.09 15.28
CA ASN A 149 -12.69 -12.07 14.27
C ASN A 149 -11.20 -11.98 13.89
N ASP A 150 -10.34 -11.61 14.85
CA ASP A 150 -8.90 -11.45 14.64
C ASP A 150 -8.57 -10.63 13.36
N TYR A 151 -9.39 -9.63 13.07
CA TYR A 151 -9.29 -8.79 11.86
C TYR A 151 -9.32 -9.58 10.54
N GLN A 152 -9.93 -10.76 10.54
CA GLN A 152 -10.14 -11.53 9.31
C GLN A 152 -11.34 -11.01 8.52
N ILE A 153 -11.38 -11.32 7.23
CA ILE A 153 -12.45 -10.89 6.31
C ILE A 153 -13.75 -11.63 6.64
N ASP A 154 -14.81 -10.86 6.84
CA ASP A 154 -16.19 -11.38 6.81
C ASP A 154 -16.63 -11.47 5.34
N PHE A 155 -16.61 -12.67 4.79
CA PHE A 155 -16.90 -12.89 3.39
C PHE A 155 -18.37 -12.71 3.01
N GLU A 156 -19.29 -12.92 3.94
CA GLU A 156 -20.71 -12.66 3.69
C GLU A 156 -20.94 -11.16 3.55
N GLU A 157 -20.37 -10.37 4.47
CA GLU A 157 -20.40 -8.91 4.37
C GLU A 157 -19.71 -8.42 3.08
N LEU A 158 -18.52 -8.94 2.77
CA LEU A 158 -17.78 -8.54 1.57
C LEU A 158 -18.60 -8.79 0.30
N GLU A 159 -19.12 -10.01 0.13
CA GLU A 159 -19.89 -10.38 -1.06
C GLU A 159 -21.18 -9.57 -1.20
N SER A 160 -21.84 -9.25 -0.09
CA SER A 160 -23.06 -8.43 -0.09
C SER A 160 -22.84 -6.98 -0.59
N LYS A 161 -21.60 -6.52 -0.63
CA LYS A 161 -21.20 -5.16 -1.06
C LYS A 161 -20.75 -5.10 -2.52
N ILE A 162 -20.63 -6.23 -3.19
CA ILE A 162 -20.28 -6.28 -4.61
C ILE A 162 -21.49 -5.89 -5.45
N THR A 163 -21.31 -4.92 -6.33
CA THR A 163 -22.31 -4.48 -7.32
C THR A 163 -21.74 -4.53 -8.72
N GLU A 164 -22.55 -4.22 -9.73
CA GLU A 164 -22.10 -4.10 -11.13
C GLU A 164 -21.09 -2.95 -11.34
N LYS A 165 -20.99 -2.01 -10.38
CA LYS A 165 -20.04 -0.90 -10.41
C LYS A 165 -18.71 -1.24 -9.74
N THR A 166 -18.63 -2.36 -9.04
CA THR A 166 -17.43 -2.76 -8.32
C THR A 166 -16.37 -3.22 -9.31
N LYS A 167 -15.27 -2.48 -9.43
CA LYS A 167 -14.15 -2.80 -10.33
C LYS A 167 -12.93 -3.31 -9.62
N MET A 168 -12.73 -2.90 -8.36
CA MET A 168 -11.48 -3.12 -7.68
C MET A 168 -11.71 -3.51 -6.23
N ILE A 169 -10.81 -4.34 -5.71
CA ILE A 169 -10.69 -4.61 -4.27
C ILE A 169 -9.29 -4.33 -3.79
N VAL A 170 -9.18 -3.62 -2.66
CA VAL A 170 -7.91 -3.37 -1.97
C VAL A 170 -7.71 -4.43 -0.89
N VAL A 171 -6.50 -4.98 -0.86
CA VAL A 171 -6.03 -5.91 0.17
C VAL A 171 -4.77 -5.30 0.79
N VAL A 172 -4.71 -5.17 2.11
CA VAL A 172 -3.52 -4.72 2.83
C VAL A 172 -3.05 -5.85 3.73
N ASN A 173 -1.96 -6.50 3.36
CA ASN A 173 -1.51 -7.72 4.02
C ASN A 173 0.03 -7.80 4.12
N PRO A 174 0.62 -7.71 5.31
CA PRO A 174 0.02 -7.46 6.62
C PRO A 174 -0.68 -6.11 6.73
N SER A 175 -1.75 -6.04 7.54
CA SER A 175 -2.66 -4.90 7.58
C SER A 175 -2.11 -3.71 8.36
N ASN A 176 -2.38 -2.52 7.86
CA ASN A 176 -2.23 -1.25 8.56
C ASN A 176 -3.64 -0.63 8.73
N PRO A 177 -4.16 -0.40 9.97
CA PRO A 177 -3.41 -0.31 11.23
C PRO A 177 -3.47 -1.56 12.12
N THR A 178 -4.18 -2.64 11.75
CA THR A 178 -4.51 -3.71 12.69
C THR A 178 -3.36 -4.65 13.02
N GLY A 179 -2.33 -4.74 12.13
CA GLY A 179 -1.27 -5.74 12.22
C GLY A 179 -1.73 -7.16 11.84
N GLY A 180 -3.01 -7.34 11.52
CA GLY A 180 -3.55 -8.64 11.12
C GLY A 180 -2.90 -9.16 9.83
N ILE A 181 -2.77 -10.48 9.73
CA ILE A 181 -2.24 -11.15 8.56
C ILE A 181 -3.26 -12.18 8.04
N PHE A 182 -3.44 -12.22 6.72
CA PHE A 182 -4.37 -13.16 6.10
C PHE A 182 -3.68 -14.48 5.79
N SER A 183 -4.32 -15.57 6.19
CA SER A 183 -3.87 -16.92 5.86
C SER A 183 -3.99 -17.19 4.34
N ARG A 184 -3.21 -18.16 3.84
CA ARG A 184 -3.39 -18.68 2.48
C ARG A 184 -4.84 -19.12 2.20
N LYS A 185 -5.53 -19.68 3.20
CA LYS A 185 -6.94 -20.09 3.09
C LYS A 185 -7.86 -18.86 2.88
N THR A 186 -7.65 -17.81 3.65
CA THR A 186 -8.39 -16.54 3.53
C THR A 186 -8.17 -15.91 2.15
N LEU A 187 -6.91 -15.82 1.72
CA LEU A 187 -6.55 -15.25 0.42
C LEU A 187 -7.10 -16.09 -0.75
N LYS A 188 -7.11 -17.42 -0.62
CA LYS A 188 -7.71 -18.30 -1.63
C LYS A 188 -9.20 -18.04 -1.79
N LYS A 189 -9.94 -17.91 -0.68
CA LYS A 189 -11.37 -17.58 -0.74
C LYS A 189 -11.61 -16.19 -1.36
N LEU A 190 -10.77 -15.20 -1.01
CA LEU A 190 -10.82 -13.88 -1.62
C LEU A 190 -10.54 -13.94 -3.14
N SER A 191 -9.55 -14.75 -3.54
CA SER A 191 -9.21 -14.95 -4.96
C SER A 191 -10.39 -15.53 -5.75
N GLU A 192 -11.11 -16.51 -5.20
CA GLU A 192 -12.31 -17.09 -5.81
C GLU A 192 -13.39 -16.02 -6.04
N ILE A 193 -13.57 -15.10 -5.09
CA ILE A 193 -14.51 -13.99 -5.21
C ILE A 193 -14.05 -13.00 -6.28
N ALA A 194 -12.78 -12.60 -6.25
CA ALA A 194 -12.21 -11.66 -7.22
C ALA A 194 -12.30 -12.20 -8.66
N ILE A 195 -12.00 -13.49 -8.87
CA ILE A 195 -12.10 -14.13 -10.17
C ILE A 195 -13.56 -14.19 -10.66
N ARG A 196 -14.49 -14.63 -9.80
CA ARG A 196 -15.91 -14.78 -10.14
C ARG A 196 -16.57 -13.45 -10.54
N ASN A 197 -16.14 -12.35 -9.92
CA ASN A 197 -16.72 -11.03 -10.16
C ASN A 197 -15.82 -10.14 -11.05
N ASP A 198 -14.78 -10.69 -11.66
CA ASP A 198 -13.81 -10.01 -12.52
C ASP A 198 -13.19 -8.75 -11.91
N LEU A 199 -12.87 -8.81 -10.63
CA LEU A 199 -12.30 -7.68 -9.89
C LEU A 199 -10.79 -7.60 -10.11
N LEU A 200 -10.28 -6.37 -10.30
CA LEU A 200 -8.87 -6.05 -10.16
C LEU A 200 -8.51 -5.99 -8.66
N VAL A 201 -7.37 -6.55 -8.29
CA VAL A 201 -6.87 -6.54 -6.91
C VAL A 201 -5.69 -5.58 -6.79
N VAL A 202 -5.76 -4.63 -5.87
CA VAL A 202 -4.60 -3.86 -5.41
C VAL A 202 -4.16 -4.45 -4.07
N SER A 203 -3.01 -5.13 -4.07
CA SER A 203 -2.44 -5.78 -2.90
C SER A 203 -1.29 -4.96 -2.34
N ASP A 204 -1.50 -4.29 -1.21
CA ASP A 204 -0.44 -3.58 -0.48
C ASP A 204 0.30 -4.56 0.43
N GLU A 205 1.52 -4.87 0.06
CA GLU A 205 2.40 -5.84 0.72
C GLU A 205 3.63 -5.16 1.33
N ILE A 206 3.55 -3.84 1.60
CA ILE A 206 4.68 -3.04 2.14
C ILE A 206 5.23 -3.58 3.47
N TYR A 207 4.44 -4.36 4.20
CA TYR A 207 4.82 -4.99 5.47
C TYR A 207 5.18 -6.47 5.34
N SER A 208 5.31 -7.02 4.13
CA SER A 208 5.54 -8.46 3.90
C SER A 208 6.72 -9.06 4.67
N GLN A 209 7.73 -8.26 4.98
CA GLN A 209 8.92 -8.67 5.74
C GLN A 209 8.81 -8.39 7.26
N LEU A 210 7.73 -7.76 7.71
CA LEU A 210 7.50 -7.43 9.12
C LEU A 210 6.42 -8.34 9.70
N VAL A 211 6.73 -9.63 9.73
CA VAL A 211 5.88 -10.70 10.29
C VAL A 211 6.56 -11.30 11.51
N TYR A 212 5.78 -11.69 12.51
CA TYR A 212 6.25 -12.11 13.82
C TYR A 212 5.59 -13.44 14.22
N ASP A 213 6.08 -14.03 15.30
CA ASP A 213 5.48 -15.20 15.97
C ASP A 213 5.29 -16.42 15.05
N GLY A 214 6.18 -16.57 14.06
CA GLY A 214 6.11 -17.68 13.11
C GLY A 214 5.01 -17.55 12.05
N ALA A 215 4.34 -16.39 11.95
CA ALA A 215 3.42 -16.12 10.86
C ALA A 215 4.16 -16.07 9.51
N GLU A 216 3.47 -16.45 8.45
CA GLU A 216 4.00 -16.43 7.08
C GLU A 216 3.19 -15.46 6.22
N HIS A 217 3.89 -14.55 5.55
CA HIS A 217 3.27 -13.72 4.52
C HIS A 217 3.02 -14.54 3.26
N VAL A 218 1.84 -14.37 2.69
CA VAL A 218 1.47 -14.94 1.39
C VAL A 218 1.03 -13.80 0.48
N SER A 219 1.68 -13.65 -0.68
CA SER A 219 1.18 -12.75 -1.72
C SER A 219 -0.05 -13.36 -2.39
N ILE A 220 -1.11 -12.56 -2.53
CA ILE A 220 -2.31 -13.01 -3.25
C ILE A 220 -2.01 -13.26 -4.73
N ALA A 221 -1.06 -12.56 -5.31
CA ALA A 221 -0.61 -12.77 -6.69
C ALA A 221 0.01 -14.16 -6.93
N SER A 222 0.46 -14.86 -5.86
CA SER A 222 0.98 -16.23 -5.96
C SER A 222 -0.12 -17.30 -6.09
N ILE A 223 -1.38 -16.93 -5.92
CA ILE A 223 -2.51 -17.84 -6.05
C ILE A 223 -2.89 -17.97 -7.55
N PRO A 224 -3.12 -19.20 -8.04
CA PRO A 224 -3.46 -19.40 -9.45
C PRO A 224 -4.63 -18.52 -9.94
N GLY A 225 -4.44 -17.83 -11.06
CA GLY A 225 -5.41 -16.92 -11.66
C GLY A 225 -5.43 -15.52 -11.04
N MET A 226 -4.50 -15.22 -10.13
CA MET A 226 -4.43 -13.92 -9.48
C MET A 226 -3.32 -13.00 -10.01
N LYS A 227 -2.23 -13.53 -10.56
CA LYS A 227 -1.15 -12.70 -11.12
C LYS A 227 -1.69 -11.69 -12.15
N GLU A 228 -2.55 -12.15 -13.04
CA GLU A 228 -3.06 -11.38 -14.18
C GLU A 228 -4.04 -10.28 -13.78
N ARG A 229 -4.53 -10.31 -12.53
CA ARG A 229 -5.50 -9.35 -11.99
C ARG A 229 -5.05 -8.68 -10.71
N THR A 230 -3.76 -8.79 -10.35
CA THR A 230 -3.22 -8.19 -9.13
C THR A 230 -2.15 -7.16 -9.44
N ILE A 231 -2.30 -5.97 -8.90
CA ILE A 231 -1.26 -4.97 -8.80
C ILE A 231 -0.67 -5.06 -7.39
N THR A 232 0.53 -5.62 -7.28
CA THR A 232 1.23 -5.73 -6.00
C THR A 232 1.99 -4.44 -5.71
N LEU A 233 1.71 -3.83 -4.57
CA LEU A 233 2.41 -2.64 -4.07
C LEU A 233 3.39 -3.06 -2.99
N GLY A 234 4.66 -2.81 -3.23
CA GLY A 234 5.76 -3.06 -2.30
C GLY A 234 6.64 -1.84 -2.14
N GLY A 235 7.73 -1.95 -1.39
CA GLY A 235 8.68 -0.86 -1.27
C GLY A 235 9.68 -1.05 -0.15
N PHE A 236 10.64 -0.14 -0.07
CA PHE A 236 11.78 -0.23 0.84
C PHE A 236 11.58 0.56 2.15
N SER A 237 10.50 1.34 2.22
CA SER A 237 10.24 2.28 3.32
C SER A 237 10.22 1.61 4.70
N LYS A 238 9.65 0.42 4.82
CA LYS A 238 9.40 -0.25 6.11
C LYS A 238 10.47 -1.27 6.43
N ALA A 239 10.65 -2.28 5.62
CA ALA A 239 11.61 -3.35 5.87
C ALA A 239 13.07 -2.86 5.94
N TYR A 240 13.41 -1.80 5.21
CA TYR A 240 14.78 -1.28 5.12
C TYR A 240 14.95 0.10 5.82
N SER A 241 13.96 0.55 6.57
CA SER A 241 13.99 1.85 7.24
C SER A 241 14.30 3.02 6.29
N MET A 242 13.65 3.04 5.14
CA MET A 242 13.90 3.99 4.05
C MET A 242 12.72 4.95 3.83
N THR A 243 11.99 5.32 4.87
CA THR A 243 10.78 6.16 4.73
C THR A 243 11.04 7.50 4.06
N GLY A 244 12.20 8.11 4.28
CA GLY A 244 12.62 9.40 3.71
C GLY A 244 13.17 9.30 2.29
N TRP A 245 13.53 8.11 1.81
CA TRP A 245 14.13 7.89 0.48
C TRP A 245 13.10 7.95 -0.64
N ARG A 246 11.83 7.71 -0.32
CA ARG A 246 10.71 7.71 -1.26
C ARG A 246 10.89 6.67 -2.39
N LEU A 247 11.13 5.42 -1.99
CA LEU A 247 11.29 4.29 -2.89
C LEU A 247 10.54 3.06 -2.36
#